data_bde31cb9a2115c772aaed3004ccf4418
#
_entry.id   bde31cb9a2115c772aaed3004ccf4418
#
_cell.length_a   1.000
_cell.length_b   1.000
_cell.length_c   1.000
_cell.angle_alpha   90.00
_cell.angle_beta   90.00
_cell.angle_gamma   90.00
#
_symmetry.space_group_name_H-M   'P 1'
#
loop_
_entity.id
_entity.type
_entity.pdbx_description
1 polymer ?
#
loop_
_entity_poly.entity_id
_entity_poly.type
_entity_poly.pdbx_seq_one_letter_code
_entity_poly.pdbx_strand_id
1 'polypeptide(L)'
;MDLPGYHQYWNYAEQKGYSGTAVFSKQEPLSVRYGLGISEFDTEGRLITLEFEEFYFVCCYTPNAQSELKRIDYRMTWEDALQSYLRELDKAKPVVYAGDLNVAHTEIDLKNPKRNRGNPGFSDQEREKMTQLLSSGFTDTFRHLYPDRTGAYSWWSYRFNARKNNAGWRIDYFIVSDRLVPHITGADIYPEILGRDHCPIGLSLDL
;
A
#
# COMPACT_ATOMS: atom_id res chain seq x y z
N MET A 1 -21.83 -3.61 -3.23
CA MET A 1 -21.72 -3.18 -4.65
C MET A 1 -21.68 -4.44 -5.47
N ASP A 2 -22.53 -4.56 -6.47
CA ASP A 2 -22.50 -5.72 -7.38
C ASP A 2 -21.76 -5.30 -8.65
N LEU A 3 -20.68 -6.00 -8.99
CA LEU A 3 -19.90 -5.80 -10.22
C LEU A 3 -19.93 -7.10 -11.03
N PRO A 4 -20.87 -7.23 -11.97
CA PRO A 4 -20.98 -8.44 -12.81
C PRO A 4 -19.66 -8.75 -13.51
N GLY A 5 -19.25 -10.01 -13.48
CA GLY A 5 -17.98 -10.48 -14.07
C GLY A 5 -16.75 -10.30 -13.20
N TYR A 6 -16.91 -9.90 -11.94
CA TYR A 6 -15.82 -9.87 -10.97
C TYR A 6 -16.11 -10.77 -9.78
N HIS A 7 -15.10 -11.53 -9.37
CA HIS A 7 -15.03 -12.17 -8.07
C HIS A 7 -14.71 -11.10 -7.03
N GLN A 8 -15.41 -11.10 -5.89
CA GLN A 8 -15.33 -10.03 -4.89
C GLN A 8 -14.93 -10.61 -3.53
N TYR A 9 -13.90 -10.04 -2.94
CA TYR A 9 -13.34 -10.45 -1.65
C TYR A 9 -13.33 -9.26 -0.71
N TRP A 10 -13.96 -9.40 0.46
CA TRP A 10 -14.13 -8.33 1.42
C TRP A 10 -13.58 -8.75 2.78
N ASN A 11 -12.76 -7.92 3.38
CA ASN A 11 -12.29 -8.09 4.74
C ASN A 11 -12.74 -6.88 5.56
N TYR A 12 -13.62 -7.13 6.52
CA TYR A 12 -14.23 -6.09 7.34
C TYR A 12 -13.55 -6.00 8.69
N ALA A 13 -13.45 -4.79 9.25
CA ALA A 13 -13.10 -4.61 10.64
C ALA A 13 -14.24 -5.08 11.55
N GLU A 14 -13.92 -5.55 12.74
CA GLU A 14 -14.92 -5.85 13.78
C GLU A 14 -15.68 -4.60 14.19
N GLN A 15 -14.99 -3.46 14.25
CA GLN A 15 -15.60 -2.16 14.50
C GLN A 15 -16.29 -1.65 13.23
N LYS A 16 -17.61 -1.45 13.31
CA LYS A 16 -18.40 -0.93 12.18
C LYS A 16 -17.95 0.46 11.75
N GLY A 17 -17.85 0.68 10.45
CA GLY A 17 -17.48 1.97 9.86
C GLY A 17 -16.01 2.34 10.03
N TYR A 18 -15.17 1.39 10.36
CA TYR A 18 -13.73 1.58 10.52
C TYR A 18 -12.96 0.66 9.59
N SER A 19 -11.89 1.16 8.96
CA SER A 19 -10.96 0.37 8.15
C SER A 19 -11.64 -0.56 7.12
N GLY A 20 -11.03 -1.73 6.85
CA GLY A 20 -11.52 -2.71 5.89
C GLY A 20 -10.85 -2.59 4.52
N THR A 21 -10.77 -3.74 3.82
CA THR A 21 -10.20 -3.84 2.47
C THR A 21 -11.11 -4.66 1.57
N ALA A 22 -11.01 -4.44 0.26
CA ALA A 22 -11.72 -5.24 -0.73
C ALA A 22 -10.87 -5.44 -1.99
N VAL A 23 -11.02 -6.58 -2.63
CA VAL A 23 -10.42 -6.89 -3.93
C VAL A 23 -11.49 -7.37 -4.89
N PHE A 24 -11.43 -6.86 -6.12
CA PHE A 24 -12.28 -7.27 -7.24
C PHE A 24 -11.38 -7.85 -8.32
N SER A 25 -11.56 -9.11 -8.65
CA SER A 25 -10.74 -9.81 -9.65
C SER A 25 -11.58 -10.38 -10.77
N LYS A 26 -11.14 -10.23 -12.02
CA LYS A 26 -11.75 -10.93 -13.16
C LYS A 26 -11.39 -12.41 -13.19
N GLN A 27 -10.20 -12.74 -12.70
CA GLN A 27 -9.73 -14.11 -12.58
C GLN A 27 -10.04 -14.62 -11.17
N GLU A 28 -10.56 -15.83 -11.07
CA GLU A 28 -10.75 -16.51 -9.79
C GLU A 28 -9.39 -16.95 -9.23
N PRO A 29 -9.02 -16.56 -8.00
CA PRO A 29 -7.77 -17.00 -7.40
C PRO A 29 -7.83 -18.47 -6.96
N LEU A 30 -6.68 -19.11 -6.87
CA LEU A 30 -6.53 -20.47 -6.35
C LEU A 30 -6.89 -20.57 -4.87
N SER A 31 -6.55 -19.54 -4.11
CA SER A 31 -6.87 -19.42 -2.69
C SER A 31 -7.01 -17.95 -2.26
N VAL A 32 -7.72 -17.76 -1.15
CA VAL A 32 -7.92 -16.43 -0.52
C VAL A 32 -7.57 -16.55 0.95
N ARG A 33 -6.79 -15.61 1.46
CA ARG A 33 -6.47 -15.48 2.89
C ARG A 33 -6.81 -14.07 3.37
N TYR A 34 -7.32 -13.96 4.58
CA TYR A 34 -7.66 -12.70 5.24
C TYR A 34 -6.77 -12.50 6.46
N GLY A 35 -6.16 -11.32 6.56
CA GLY A 35 -5.27 -10.97 7.66
C GLY A 35 -3.89 -11.62 7.58
N LEU A 36 -3.13 -11.46 8.66
CA LEU A 36 -1.78 -12.00 8.84
C LEU A 36 -1.77 -13.38 9.52
N GLY A 37 -2.93 -13.87 9.99
CA GLY A 37 -3.04 -15.05 10.84
C GLY A 37 -2.65 -14.77 12.30
N ILE A 38 -2.66 -13.50 12.71
CA ILE A 38 -2.34 -13.03 14.06
C ILE A 38 -3.55 -12.27 14.59
N SER A 39 -4.25 -12.84 15.58
CA SER A 39 -5.54 -12.33 16.06
C SER A 39 -5.49 -10.85 16.49
N GLU A 40 -4.40 -10.41 17.07
CA GLU A 40 -4.19 -9.01 17.48
C GLU A 40 -4.21 -8.04 16.29
N PHE A 41 -3.73 -8.49 15.11
CA PHE A 41 -3.58 -7.66 13.92
C PHE A 41 -4.75 -7.79 12.93
N ASP A 42 -5.57 -8.81 13.08
CA ASP A 42 -6.59 -9.16 12.08
C ASP A 42 -7.98 -8.58 12.36
N THR A 43 -8.17 -7.91 13.51
CA THR A 43 -9.45 -7.31 13.90
C THR A 43 -9.89 -6.10 13.06
N GLU A 44 -8.96 -5.49 12.31
CA GLU A 44 -9.23 -4.26 11.57
C GLU A 44 -9.44 -4.49 10.05
N GLY A 45 -9.45 -5.74 9.57
CA GLY A 45 -9.76 -6.09 8.17
C GLY A 45 -8.79 -5.47 7.14
N ARG A 46 -7.49 -5.42 7.44
CA ARG A 46 -6.49 -4.64 6.71
C ARG A 46 -5.76 -5.37 5.58
N LEU A 47 -5.93 -6.67 5.47
CA LEU A 47 -5.16 -7.48 4.52
C LEU A 47 -6.03 -8.53 3.84
N ILE A 48 -5.92 -8.61 2.51
CA ILE A 48 -6.45 -9.71 1.69
C ILE A 48 -5.31 -10.22 0.81
N THR A 49 -5.06 -11.51 0.83
CA THR A 49 -4.11 -12.18 -0.05
C THR A 49 -4.85 -13.09 -1.00
N LEU A 50 -4.69 -12.86 -2.29
CA LEU A 50 -5.17 -13.74 -3.36
C LEU A 50 -3.98 -14.50 -3.96
N GLU A 51 -4.10 -15.80 -4.12
CA GLU A 51 -3.12 -16.65 -4.79
C GLU A 51 -3.53 -16.88 -6.24
N PHE A 52 -2.67 -16.53 -7.17
CA PHE A 52 -2.78 -16.89 -8.59
C PHE A 52 -1.71 -17.90 -8.98
N GLU A 53 -1.75 -18.41 -10.21
CA GLU A 53 -0.76 -19.40 -10.69
C GLU A 53 0.67 -18.87 -10.60
N GLU A 54 0.90 -17.62 -11.02
CA GLU A 54 2.24 -17.04 -11.15
C GLU A 54 2.66 -16.18 -9.96
N PHE A 55 1.72 -15.65 -9.15
CA PHE A 55 2.02 -14.70 -8.09
C PHE A 55 0.99 -14.68 -6.96
N TYR A 56 1.36 -14.09 -5.84
CA TYR A 56 0.42 -13.64 -4.81
C TYR A 56 0.09 -12.16 -4.99
N PHE A 57 -1.19 -11.80 -4.93
CA PHE A 57 -1.63 -10.41 -4.81
C PHE A 57 -2.03 -10.12 -3.37
N VAL A 58 -1.38 -9.14 -2.74
CA VAL A 58 -1.62 -8.74 -1.36
C VAL A 58 -2.17 -7.32 -1.34
N CYS A 59 -3.47 -7.17 -1.08
CA CYS A 59 -4.12 -5.88 -0.87
C CYS A 59 -4.02 -5.48 0.60
N CYS A 60 -3.53 -4.28 0.86
CA CYS A 60 -3.25 -3.82 2.21
C CYS A 60 -3.76 -2.40 2.47
N TYR A 61 -4.21 -2.17 3.70
CA TYR A 61 -4.42 -0.86 4.29
C TYR A 61 -3.63 -0.77 5.60
N THR A 62 -2.40 -0.29 5.53
CA THR A 62 -1.49 -0.20 6.68
C THR A 62 -2.07 0.68 7.79
N PRO A 63 -2.00 0.28 9.07
CA PRO A 63 -2.46 1.11 10.17
C PRO A 63 -1.81 2.50 10.17
N ASN A 64 -2.61 3.55 10.32
CA ASN A 64 -2.09 4.89 10.52
C ASN A 64 -1.56 5.07 11.95
N ALA A 65 -0.42 5.75 12.11
CA ALA A 65 0.17 6.00 13.42
C ALA A 65 -0.63 7.00 14.30
N GLN A 66 -1.65 7.65 13.73
CA GLN A 66 -2.50 8.69 14.35
C GLN A 66 -1.75 9.93 14.81
N SER A 67 -2.51 10.98 15.17
CA SER A 67 -1.92 12.23 15.68
C SER A 67 -0.97 11.96 16.85
N GLU A 68 0.15 12.68 16.88
CA GLU A 68 1.18 12.53 17.91
C GLU A 68 1.79 11.13 17.98
N LEU A 69 1.68 10.35 16.88
CA LEU A 69 2.20 8.97 16.77
C LEU A 69 1.66 8.02 17.85
N LYS A 70 0.42 8.21 18.32
CA LYS A 70 -0.18 7.43 19.43
C LYS A 70 -0.23 5.93 19.18
N ARG A 71 -0.25 5.50 17.91
CA ARG A 71 -0.27 4.08 17.52
C ARG A 71 1.06 3.63 16.89
N ILE A 72 2.14 4.37 17.07
CA ILE A 72 3.40 4.05 16.38
C ILE A 72 3.93 2.65 16.77
N ASP A 73 3.90 2.30 18.05
CA ASP A 73 4.40 1.00 18.52
C ASP A 73 3.60 -0.17 17.91
N TYR A 74 2.26 -0.05 17.90
CA TYR A 74 1.38 -1.02 17.24
C TYR A 74 1.70 -1.12 15.74
N ARG A 75 1.86 0.01 15.06
CA ARG A 75 2.21 0.04 13.64
C ARG A 75 3.54 -0.63 13.37
N MET A 76 4.56 -0.38 14.19
CA MET A 76 5.89 -0.98 14.01
C MET A 76 5.85 -2.50 14.14
N THR A 77 5.17 -3.04 15.18
CA THR A 77 5.02 -4.48 15.35
C THR A 77 4.16 -5.11 14.25
N TRP A 78 3.12 -4.42 13.80
CA TRP A 78 2.28 -4.85 12.68
C TRP A 78 3.08 -4.93 11.37
N GLU A 79 3.92 -3.92 11.06
CA GLU A 79 4.77 -3.93 9.88
C GLU A 79 5.86 -5.01 9.93
N ASP A 80 6.41 -5.33 11.10
CA ASP A 80 7.35 -6.45 11.26
C ASP A 80 6.69 -7.79 10.92
N ALA A 81 5.46 -7.99 11.39
CA ALA A 81 4.67 -9.18 11.07
C ALA A 81 4.35 -9.25 9.57
N LEU A 82 3.92 -8.12 8.98
CA LEU A 82 3.65 -8.03 7.55
C LEU A 82 4.89 -8.33 6.70
N GLN A 83 6.04 -7.75 7.00
CA GLN A 83 7.28 -8.01 6.25
C GLN A 83 7.69 -9.48 6.33
N SER A 84 7.52 -10.09 7.49
CA SER A 84 7.77 -11.53 7.67
C SER A 84 6.81 -12.37 6.82
N TYR A 85 5.54 -11.99 6.78
CA TYR A 85 4.50 -12.62 5.97
C TYR A 85 4.80 -12.50 4.47
N LEU A 86 5.13 -11.30 3.97
CA LEU A 86 5.46 -11.07 2.55
C LEU A 86 6.69 -11.88 2.12
N ARG A 87 7.73 -11.93 2.94
CA ARG A 87 8.93 -12.75 2.68
C ARG A 87 8.63 -14.25 2.65
N GLU A 88 7.72 -14.71 3.49
CA GLU A 88 7.31 -16.12 3.48
C GLU A 88 6.55 -16.46 2.20
N LEU A 89 5.62 -15.61 1.76
CA LEU A 89 4.93 -15.77 0.48
C LEU A 89 5.94 -15.79 -0.69
N ASP A 90 6.90 -14.86 -0.68
CA ASP A 90 7.88 -14.73 -1.75
C ASP A 90 8.78 -15.95 -1.92
N LYS A 91 8.95 -16.80 -0.91
CA LYS A 91 9.68 -18.07 -1.07
C LYS A 91 8.98 -19.03 -2.05
N ALA A 92 7.65 -19.00 -2.10
CA ALA A 92 6.87 -19.89 -2.94
C ALA A 92 6.58 -19.29 -4.32
N LYS A 93 6.02 -18.08 -4.36
CA LYS A 93 5.69 -17.33 -5.58
C LYS A 93 6.00 -15.85 -5.39
N PRO A 94 6.31 -15.11 -6.48
CA PRO A 94 6.49 -13.67 -6.37
C PRO A 94 5.24 -12.97 -5.83
N VAL A 95 5.44 -11.83 -5.21
CA VAL A 95 4.38 -11.06 -4.55
C VAL A 95 4.18 -9.73 -5.26
N VAL A 96 2.92 -9.38 -5.52
CA VAL A 96 2.47 -8.03 -5.84
C VAL A 96 1.74 -7.49 -4.62
N TYR A 97 2.35 -6.55 -3.92
CA TYR A 97 1.84 -5.94 -2.70
C TYR A 97 1.36 -4.51 -2.99
N ALA A 98 0.10 -4.21 -2.70
CA ALA A 98 -0.53 -2.96 -3.10
C ALA A 98 -1.48 -2.40 -2.05
N GLY A 99 -1.60 -1.08 -2.02
CA GLY A 99 -2.60 -0.34 -1.25
C GLY A 99 -2.09 0.94 -0.62
N ASP A 100 -2.87 1.46 0.33
CA ASP A 100 -2.50 2.60 1.16
C ASP A 100 -1.56 2.14 2.28
N LEU A 101 -0.27 2.47 2.14
CA LEU A 101 0.76 2.10 3.10
C LEU A 101 0.97 3.17 4.18
N ASN A 102 0.21 4.26 4.13
CA ASN A 102 0.24 5.33 5.12
C ASN A 102 1.66 5.86 5.43
N VAL A 103 2.54 5.87 4.43
CA VAL A 103 3.91 6.40 4.55
C VAL A 103 4.38 7.02 3.24
N ALA A 104 4.93 8.23 3.29
CA ALA A 104 5.76 8.78 2.24
C ALA A 104 7.21 8.36 2.53
N HIS A 105 7.81 7.54 1.66
CA HIS A 105 9.12 6.93 1.95
C HIS A 105 10.24 7.96 2.00
N THR A 106 10.35 8.80 0.97
CA THR A 106 11.44 9.77 0.82
C THR A 106 10.93 11.21 0.74
N GLU A 107 11.82 12.18 0.77
CA GLU A 107 11.44 13.60 0.74
C GLU A 107 10.74 14.03 -0.57
N ILE A 108 10.97 13.30 -1.68
CA ILE A 108 10.28 13.60 -2.95
C ILE A 108 8.86 13.03 -3.00
N ASP A 109 8.48 12.17 -2.04
CA ASP A 109 7.17 11.54 -1.96
C ASP A 109 6.11 12.40 -1.29
N LEU A 110 6.46 13.60 -0.82
CA LEU A 110 5.49 14.52 -0.27
C LEU A 110 5.87 15.99 -0.50
N LYS A 111 4.86 16.83 -0.47
CA LYS A 111 5.05 18.30 -0.45
C LYS A 111 5.49 18.76 0.94
N ASN A 112 6.47 19.67 0.98
CA ASN A 112 6.99 20.29 2.22
C ASN A 112 7.57 19.28 3.23
N PRO A 113 8.54 18.42 2.87
CA PRO A 113 9.05 17.36 3.75
C PRO A 113 9.60 17.89 5.07
N LYS A 114 10.31 19.03 5.07
CA LYS A 114 10.88 19.63 6.30
C LYS A 114 9.81 19.95 7.35
N ARG A 115 8.61 20.40 6.92
CA ARG A 115 7.50 20.74 7.83
C ARG A 115 6.73 19.52 8.34
N ASN A 116 6.85 18.40 7.64
CA ASN A 116 6.11 17.16 7.92
C ASN A 116 6.98 16.10 8.62
N ARG A 117 8.26 16.35 8.83
CA ARG A 117 9.14 15.41 9.50
C ARG A 117 8.64 15.11 10.92
N GLY A 118 8.49 13.83 11.23
CA GLY A 118 7.96 13.37 12.51
C GLY A 118 6.42 13.34 12.60
N ASN A 119 5.71 13.78 11.56
CA ASN A 119 4.26 13.58 11.49
C ASN A 119 3.91 12.15 11.11
N PRO A 120 2.70 11.65 11.46
CA PRO A 120 2.19 10.38 10.97
C PRO A 120 2.28 10.28 9.43
N GLY A 121 2.80 9.17 8.94
CA GLY A 121 3.09 8.95 7.53
C GLY A 121 4.45 9.52 7.06
N PHE A 122 5.18 10.23 7.92
CA PHE A 122 6.53 10.72 7.61
C PHE A 122 7.43 10.78 8.87
N SER A 123 7.21 9.89 9.82
CA SER A 123 8.14 9.66 10.93
C SER A 123 9.35 8.86 10.47
N ASP A 124 10.47 9.00 11.18
CA ASP A 124 11.68 8.26 10.83
C ASP A 124 11.47 6.73 10.98
N GLN A 125 10.64 6.29 11.96
CA GLN A 125 10.30 4.88 12.17
C GLN A 125 9.50 4.29 10.98
N GLU A 126 8.46 4.99 10.51
CA GLU A 126 7.65 4.53 9.39
C GLU A 126 8.45 4.44 8.09
N ARG A 127 9.29 5.44 7.83
CA ARG A 127 10.18 5.47 6.67
C ARG A 127 11.25 4.36 6.72
N GLU A 128 11.78 4.10 7.91
CA GLU A 128 12.74 3.00 8.11
C GLU A 128 12.11 1.63 7.84
N LYS A 129 10.86 1.40 8.25
CA LYS A 129 10.14 0.16 7.92
C LYS A 129 9.98 -0.02 6.40
N MET A 130 9.66 1.05 5.66
CA MET A 130 9.61 0.99 4.20
C MET A 130 11.00 0.67 3.61
N THR A 131 12.07 1.30 4.11
CA THR A 131 13.44 1.00 3.70
C THR A 131 13.80 -0.46 3.94
N GLN A 132 13.45 -1.02 5.10
CA GLN A 132 13.69 -2.42 5.45
C GLN A 132 12.93 -3.36 4.50
N LEU A 133 11.66 -3.07 4.20
CA LEU A 133 10.88 -3.83 3.23
C LEU A 133 11.57 -3.85 1.86
N LEU A 134 11.89 -2.67 1.33
CA LEU A 134 12.52 -2.55 0.01
C LEU A 134 13.92 -3.20 -0.03
N SER A 135 14.66 -3.17 1.06
CA SER A 135 15.97 -3.84 1.16
C SER A 135 15.89 -5.36 1.33
N SER A 136 14.70 -5.91 1.51
CA SER A 136 14.48 -7.34 1.77
C SER A 136 14.06 -8.15 0.54
N GLY A 137 14.26 -7.63 -0.68
CA GLY A 137 13.91 -8.31 -1.93
C GLY A 137 12.64 -7.79 -2.60
N PHE A 138 12.27 -6.53 -2.31
CA PHE A 138 11.08 -5.89 -2.86
C PHE A 138 11.41 -4.54 -3.50
N THR A 139 10.69 -4.19 -4.56
CA THR A 139 10.88 -2.96 -5.33
C THR A 139 9.61 -2.12 -5.38
N ASP A 140 9.71 -0.82 -5.09
CA ASP A 140 8.69 0.20 -5.38
C ASP A 140 8.64 0.43 -6.89
N THR A 141 7.57 -0.02 -7.53
CA THR A 141 7.44 -0.02 -8.99
C THR A 141 7.43 1.38 -9.60
N PHE A 142 6.82 2.34 -8.92
CA PHE A 142 6.80 3.72 -9.39
C PHE A 142 8.20 4.35 -9.32
N ARG A 143 8.92 4.17 -8.22
CA ARG A 143 10.29 4.70 -8.08
C ARG A 143 11.30 3.95 -8.94
N HIS A 144 11.05 2.70 -9.26
CA HIS A 144 11.85 1.96 -10.24
C HIS A 144 11.80 2.63 -11.62
N LEU A 145 10.60 2.96 -12.11
CA LEU A 145 10.43 3.58 -13.43
C LEU A 145 10.72 5.10 -13.42
N TYR A 146 10.44 5.77 -12.30
CA TYR A 146 10.52 7.23 -12.19
C TYR A 146 11.27 7.66 -10.92
N PRO A 147 12.59 7.37 -10.81
CA PRO A 147 13.35 7.57 -9.57
C PRO A 147 13.34 9.02 -9.08
N ASP A 148 13.38 9.99 -10.00
CA ASP A 148 13.54 11.41 -9.68
C ASP A 148 12.24 12.23 -9.90
N ARG A 149 11.12 11.59 -10.23
CA ARG A 149 9.87 12.31 -10.52
C ARG A 149 9.28 12.92 -9.25
N THR A 150 9.32 14.24 -9.17
CA THR A 150 8.73 15.03 -8.08
C THR A 150 7.27 15.39 -8.36
N GLY A 151 6.50 15.74 -7.31
CA GLY A 151 5.14 16.22 -7.47
C GLY A 151 4.12 15.14 -7.87
N ALA A 152 4.53 13.87 -7.84
CA ALA A 152 3.67 12.72 -8.11
C ALA A 152 3.12 12.20 -6.78
N TYR A 153 1.86 12.49 -6.51
CA TYR A 153 1.20 12.17 -5.25
C TYR A 153 -0.08 11.39 -5.49
N SER A 154 -0.48 10.59 -4.50
CA SER A 154 -1.69 9.78 -4.55
C SER A 154 -2.76 10.22 -3.54
N TRP A 155 -2.39 11.05 -2.57
CA TRP A 155 -3.28 11.56 -1.53
C TRP A 155 -3.12 13.06 -1.29
N TRP A 156 -4.23 13.76 -1.00
CA TRP A 156 -4.28 15.19 -0.63
C TRP A 156 -5.31 15.42 0.47
N SER A 157 -4.92 16.13 1.52
CA SER A 157 -5.86 16.54 2.54
C SER A 157 -7.02 17.35 1.95
N TYR A 158 -8.23 17.18 2.47
CA TYR A 158 -9.37 18.05 2.13
C TYR A 158 -9.21 19.52 2.56
N ARG A 159 -8.21 19.80 3.39
CA ARG A 159 -7.96 21.14 3.95
C ARG A 159 -7.11 21.96 2.98
N PHE A 160 -7.29 23.29 3.04
CA PHE A 160 -6.43 24.28 2.37
C PHE A 160 -6.31 24.13 0.84
N ASN A 161 -7.32 23.59 0.18
CA ASN A 161 -7.26 23.30 -1.27
C ASN A 161 -6.01 22.50 -1.68
N ALA A 162 -5.61 21.53 -0.85
CA ALA A 162 -4.35 20.82 -1.01
C ALA A 162 -4.21 20.18 -2.38
N ARG A 163 -5.27 19.54 -2.91
CA ARG A 163 -5.26 18.90 -4.24
C ARG A 163 -5.07 19.91 -5.38
N LYS A 164 -5.76 21.05 -5.31
CA LYS A 164 -5.62 22.15 -6.30
C LYS A 164 -4.20 22.73 -6.34
N ASN A 165 -3.55 22.80 -5.17
CA ASN A 165 -2.18 23.31 -5.02
C ASN A 165 -1.11 22.24 -5.16
N ASN A 166 -1.51 21.01 -5.48
CA ASN A 166 -0.67 19.81 -5.48
C ASN A 166 0.20 19.68 -4.21
N ALA A 167 -0.40 19.96 -3.05
CA ALA A 167 0.21 19.78 -1.74
C ALA A 167 -0.13 18.38 -1.22
N GLY A 168 0.36 17.35 -1.90
CA GLY A 168 0.01 15.95 -1.71
C GLY A 168 1.15 15.11 -1.14
N TRP A 169 0.83 13.84 -0.95
CA TRP A 169 1.70 12.78 -0.49
C TRP A 169 1.51 11.55 -1.37
N ARG A 170 2.57 10.81 -1.65
CA ARG A 170 2.52 9.48 -2.28
C ARG A 170 2.57 8.45 -1.15
N ILE A 171 1.43 7.91 -0.81
CA ILE A 171 1.26 6.93 0.27
C ILE A 171 0.59 5.64 -0.19
N ASP A 172 0.10 5.61 -1.43
CA ASP A 172 -0.41 4.41 -2.10
C ASP A 172 0.69 3.85 -3.01
N TYR A 173 0.87 2.53 -2.97
CA TYR A 173 1.98 1.86 -3.65
C TYR A 173 1.54 0.59 -4.36
N PHE A 174 2.29 0.25 -5.41
CA PHE A 174 2.53 -1.11 -5.86
C PHE A 174 3.99 -1.45 -5.60
N ILE A 175 4.21 -2.43 -4.76
CA ILE A 175 5.53 -3.00 -4.43
C ILE A 175 5.54 -4.44 -4.92
N VAL A 176 6.59 -4.85 -5.58
CA VAL A 176 6.71 -6.22 -6.12
C VAL A 176 7.97 -6.91 -5.64
N SER A 177 7.95 -8.23 -5.60
CA SER A 177 9.17 -9.03 -5.46
C SER A 177 10.18 -8.65 -6.55
N ASP A 178 11.46 -8.52 -6.23
CA ASP A 178 12.52 -8.10 -7.17
C ASP A 178 12.54 -8.94 -8.45
N ARG A 179 12.17 -10.22 -8.38
CA ARG A 179 12.09 -11.10 -9.56
C ARG A 179 10.95 -10.73 -10.54
N LEU A 180 10.00 -9.88 -10.15
CA LEU A 180 8.99 -9.31 -11.06
C LEU A 180 9.44 -8.01 -11.74
N VAL A 181 10.53 -7.41 -11.31
CA VAL A 181 11.03 -6.14 -11.87
C VAL A 181 11.21 -6.18 -13.38
N PRO A 182 11.76 -7.25 -14.01
CA PRO A 182 11.88 -7.32 -15.48
C PRO A 182 10.52 -7.35 -16.21
N HIS A 183 9.44 -7.65 -15.51
CA HIS A 183 8.09 -7.73 -16.06
C HIS A 183 7.29 -6.43 -15.91
N ILE A 184 7.83 -5.40 -15.25
CA ILE A 184 7.13 -4.11 -15.08
C ILE A 184 7.12 -3.37 -16.42
N THR A 185 5.91 -3.14 -16.95
CA THR A 185 5.70 -2.38 -18.18
C THR A 185 5.07 -1.01 -17.95
N GLY A 186 4.50 -0.77 -16.76
CA GLY A 186 3.95 0.53 -16.39
C GLY A 186 3.64 0.62 -14.89
N ALA A 187 3.83 1.82 -14.33
CA ALA A 187 3.41 2.17 -12.97
C ALA A 187 2.90 3.61 -12.98
N ASP A 188 1.61 3.79 -12.72
CA ASP A 188 0.92 5.05 -12.95
C ASP A 188 0.23 5.57 -11.68
N ILE A 189 0.06 6.88 -11.62
CA ILE A 189 -0.76 7.59 -10.64
C ILE A 189 -1.75 8.45 -11.44
N TYR A 190 -3.05 8.39 -11.12
CA TYR A 190 -4.13 9.05 -11.87
C TYR A 190 -4.74 10.22 -11.08
N PRO A 191 -4.02 11.36 -10.91
CA PRO A 191 -4.47 12.48 -10.08
C PRO A 191 -5.71 13.18 -10.64
N GLU A 192 -6.01 13.02 -11.93
CA GLU A 192 -7.19 13.56 -12.60
C GLU A 192 -8.50 12.84 -12.20
N ILE A 193 -8.42 11.62 -11.68
CA ILE A 193 -9.60 10.88 -11.21
C ILE A 193 -9.98 11.41 -9.83
N LEU A 194 -11.13 12.12 -9.80
CA LEU A 194 -11.64 12.79 -8.61
C LEU A 194 -12.67 11.91 -7.89
N GLY A 195 -13.07 12.32 -6.68
CA GLY A 195 -14.12 11.67 -5.89
C GLY A 195 -13.75 11.43 -4.44
N ARG A 196 -12.46 11.30 -4.15
CA ARG A 196 -11.91 11.07 -2.81
C ARG A 196 -10.61 11.87 -2.61
N ASP A 197 -10.09 11.83 -1.40
CA ASP A 197 -8.79 12.40 -1.02
C ASP A 197 -7.60 11.60 -1.58
N HIS A 198 -7.79 10.33 -1.93
CA HIS A 198 -6.86 9.55 -2.74
C HIS A 198 -7.24 9.58 -4.22
N CYS A 199 -6.26 9.31 -5.09
CA CYS A 199 -6.50 8.96 -6.48
C CYS A 199 -6.08 7.50 -6.73
N PRO A 200 -6.59 6.85 -7.80
CA PRO A 200 -6.12 5.52 -8.17
C PRO A 200 -4.65 5.52 -8.56
N ILE A 201 -4.01 4.38 -8.33
CA ILE A 201 -2.71 4.03 -8.87
C ILE A 201 -2.83 2.77 -9.72
N GLY A 202 -1.91 2.54 -10.64
CA GLY A 202 -1.92 1.39 -11.54
C GLY A 202 -0.54 0.73 -11.68
N LEU A 203 -0.56 -0.58 -11.88
CA LEU A 203 0.60 -1.38 -12.23
C LEU A 203 0.27 -2.24 -13.45
N SER A 204 1.16 -2.28 -14.43
CA SER A 204 1.10 -3.19 -15.57
C SER A 204 2.30 -4.13 -15.53
N LEU A 205 2.01 -5.43 -15.61
CA LEU A 205 3.00 -6.50 -15.66
C LEU A 205 2.78 -7.34 -16.93
N ASP A 206 3.86 -7.77 -17.57
CA ASP A 206 3.88 -8.77 -18.64
C ASP A 206 4.39 -10.10 -18.03
N LEU A 207 3.43 -11.01 -17.69
CA LEU A 207 3.66 -12.27 -16.99
C LEU A 207 3.41 -13.46 -17.91
#